data_7bad48008efe034b683f6299f65ebfed
#
_entry.id   7bad48008efe034b683f6299f65ebfed
#
_cell.length_a   1.000
_cell.length_b   1.000
_cell.length_c   1.000
_cell.angle_alpha   90.00
_cell.angle_beta   90.00
_cell.angle_gamma   90.00
#
_symmetry.space_group_name_H-M   'P 1'
#
loop_
_entity.id
_entity.type
_entity.pdbx_description
1 polymer ?
#
loop_
_entity_poly.entity_id
_entity_poly.type
_entity_poly.pdbx_seq_one_letter_code
_entity_poly.pdbx_strand_id
1 'polypeptide(L)'
;MASIANPYVNLQLRIPEHEWDGVRRYTTTFRPEDGSKANIDQSPFGRYVDLWWAALIVGVHEERRSKPTAWHDFVTGAVFNQDPWRIRLLELLAIAEEGETSILEDPGGIILIANEYAATGIGILLDRMTGQAEPIWAASSLFRSIVEAQPVNSMSRTRS
;
A
#
# COMPACT_ATOMS: atom_id res chain seq x y z
N MET A 1 18.06 1.52 23.09
CA MET A 1 17.90 1.66 21.62
C MET A 1 17.30 3.03 21.33
N ALA A 2 17.90 3.76 20.41
CA ALA A 2 17.31 5.00 19.94
C ALA A 2 15.99 4.66 19.22
N SER A 3 14.88 5.29 19.65
CA SER A 3 13.62 5.21 18.96
C SER A 3 13.78 5.82 17.55
N ILE A 4 13.35 5.14 16.53
CA ILE A 4 13.29 5.71 15.19
C ILE A 4 12.26 6.83 15.23
N ALA A 5 12.68 8.06 14.95
CA ALA A 5 11.76 9.16 14.82
C ALA A 5 10.83 8.93 13.63
N ASN A 6 9.53 9.14 13.85
CA ASN A 6 8.53 9.04 12.78
C ASN A 6 8.23 10.44 12.23
N PRO A 7 8.76 10.81 11.05
CA PRO A 7 8.53 12.12 10.47
C PRO A 7 7.12 12.29 9.89
N TYR A 8 6.32 11.22 9.82
CA TYR A 8 5.00 11.20 9.17
C TYR A 8 3.83 11.31 10.13
N VAL A 9 4.10 11.47 11.42
CA VAL A 9 3.10 11.44 12.52
C VAL A 9 1.84 12.26 12.22
N ASN A 10 2.01 13.44 11.64
CA ASN A 10 0.91 14.38 11.36
C ASN A 10 0.48 14.40 9.89
N LEU A 11 1.04 13.53 9.06
CA LEU A 11 0.72 13.47 7.64
C LEU A 11 -0.39 12.46 7.38
N GLN A 12 -1.27 12.77 6.44
CA GLN A 12 -2.41 11.91 6.11
C GLN A 12 -2.03 10.83 5.10
N LEU A 13 -2.36 9.60 5.41
CA LEU A 13 -2.44 8.53 4.44
C LEU A 13 -3.79 8.65 3.73
N ARG A 14 -3.77 8.57 2.41
CA ARG A 14 -4.89 8.89 1.55
C ARG A 14 -5.14 7.80 0.53
N ILE A 15 -6.39 7.70 0.14
CA ILE A 15 -6.84 6.87 -0.97
C ILE A 15 -7.77 7.70 -1.87
N PRO A 16 -8.00 7.27 -3.13
CA PRO A 16 -9.04 7.89 -3.93
C PRO A 16 -10.40 7.81 -3.22
N GLU A 17 -11.13 8.93 -3.19
CA GLU A 17 -12.43 9.00 -2.49
C GLU A 17 -13.41 7.92 -2.95
N HIS A 18 -13.46 7.64 -4.24
CA HIS A 18 -14.38 6.64 -4.80
C HIS A 18 -14.04 5.19 -4.43
N GLU A 19 -12.86 4.92 -3.89
CA GLU A 19 -12.43 3.59 -3.47
C GLU A 19 -12.69 3.30 -1.97
N TRP A 20 -13.12 4.31 -1.21
CA TRP A 20 -13.24 4.18 0.24
C TRP A 20 -14.19 3.07 0.68
N ASP A 21 -15.34 2.93 0.04
CA ASP A 21 -16.30 1.87 0.38
C ASP A 21 -15.72 0.47 0.14
N GLY A 22 -14.96 0.30 -0.94
CA GLY A 22 -14.25 -0.94 -1.23
C GLY A 22 -13.18 -1.26 -0.18
N VAL A 23 -12.40 -0.28 0.23
CA VAL A 23 -11.38 -0.42 1.29
C VAL A 23 -12.02 -0.86 2.59
N ARG A 24 -13.13 -0.24 2.99
CA ARG A 24 -13.87 -0.62 4.21
C ARG A 24 -14.35 -2.06 4.15
N ARG A 25 -14.90 -2.47 3.02
CA ARG A 25 -15.47 -3.82 2.82
C ARG A 25 -14.46 -4.93 3.06
N TYR A 26 -13.21 -4.72 2.64
CA TYR A 26 -12.17 -5.76 2.68
C TYR A 26 -11.26 -5.66 3.90
N THR A 27 -11.64 -4.89 4.92
CA THR A 27 -10.94 -4.82 6.20
C THR A 27 -11.80 -5.40 7.33
N THR A 28 -11.17 -6.05 8.30
CA THR A 28 -11.86 -6.67 9.44
C THR A 28 -12.45 -5.66 10.43
N THR A 29 -12.12 -4.38 10.29
CA THR A 29 -12.76 -3.29 11.03
C THR A 29 -14.19 -3.02 10.55
N PHE A 30 -14.53 -3.46 9.35
CA PHE A 30 -15.90 -3.37 8.83
C PHE A 30 -16.84 -4.22 9.68
N ARG A 31 -17.92 -3.59 10.13
CA ARG A 31 -19.04 -4.25 10.84
C ARG A 31 -20.25 -4.21 9.94
N PRO A 32 -20.68 -5.35 9.37
CA PRO A 32 -21.93 -5.40 8.63
C PRO A 32 -23.11 -4.98 9.52
N GLU A 33 -24.12 -4.31 8.94
CA GLU A 33 -25.31 -3.85 9.66
C GLU A 33 -26.15 -5.01 10.24
N ASP A 34 -25.99 -6.20 9.67
CA ASP A 34 -26.65 -7.44 10.13
C ASP A 34 -26.03 -8.04 11.42
N GLY A 35 -24.98 -7.43 11.98
CA GLY A 35 -24.29 -7.89 13.18
C GLY A 35 -23.42 -9.12 13.00
N SER A 36 -23.19 -9.58 11.75
CA SER A 36 -22.27 -10.68 11.48
C SER A 36 -20.84 -10.30 11.88
N LYS A 37 -20.03 -11.33 12.24
CA LYS A 37 -18.62 -11.12 12.53
C LYS A 37 -17.85 -10.94 11.22
N ALA A 38 -16.83 -10.06 11.27
CA ALA A 38 -15.88 -9.95 10.17
C ALA A 38 -15.22 -11.31 9.92
N ASN A 39 -15.24 -11.75 8.66
CA ASN A 39 -14.65 -13.00 8.22
C ASN A 39 -13.39 -12.69 7.41
N ILE A 40 -12.26 -13.27 7.78
CA ILE A 40 -10.98 -13.07 7.09
C ILE A 40 -11.04 -13.48 5.61
N ASP A 41 -11.84 -14.48 5.26
CA ASP A 41 -12.00 -14.92 3.87
C ASP A 41 -12.66 -13.84 3.01
N GLN A 42 -13.54 -13.04 3.61
CA GLN A 42 -14.27 -11.94 2.98
C GLN A 42 -13.57 -10.58 3.17
N SER A 43 -12.83 -10.42 4.25
CA SER A 43 -12.14 -9.19 4.61
C SER A 43 -10.72 -9.52 5.03
N PRO A 44 -9.81 -9.74 4.05
CA PRO A 44 -8.49 -10.31 4.31
C PRO A 44 -7.52 -9.38 5.05
N PHE A 45 -7.81 -8.09 5.14
CA PHE A 45 -6.92 -7.13 5.78
C PHE A 45 -7.40 -6.76 7.19
N GLY A 46 -6.49 -6.81 8.16
CA GLY A 46 -6.81 -6.51 9.56
C GLY A 46 -7.04 -5.02 9.83
N ARG A 47 -6.26 -4.16 9.17
CA ARG A 47 -6.30 -2.70 9.35
C ARG A 47 -6.34 -2.01 7.98
N TYR A 48 -6.88 -0.79 7.94
CA TYR A 48 -6.85 0.03 6.71
C TYR A 48 -5.43 0.26 6.18
N VAL A 49 -4.48 0.49 7.09
CA VAL A 49 -3.08 0.69 6.71
C VAL A 49 -2.48 -0.56 6.06
N ASP A 50 -2.91 -1.76 6.44
CA ASP A 50 -2.41 -3.00 5.85
C ASP A 50 -2.88 -3.13 4.39
N LEU A 51 -4.14 -2.78 4.10
CA LEU A 51 -4.66 -2.74 2.74
C LEU A 51 -3.97 -1.66 1.92
N TRP A 52 -3.80 -0.46 2.49
CA TRP A 52 -3.07 0.64 1.85
C TRP A 52 -1.63 0.25 1.51
N TRP A 53 -0.95 -0.43 2.44
CA TRP A 53 0.41 -0.92 2.23
C TRP A 53 0.48 -1.96 1.11
N ALA A 54 -0.45 -2.90 1.10
CA ALA A 54 -0.58 -3.87 0.02
C ALA A 54 -0.80 -3.18 -1.33
N ALA A 55 -1.68 -2.20 -1.37
CA ALA A 55 -1.92 -1.39 -2.57
C ALA A 55 -0.68 -0.61 -3.02
N LEU A 56 0.10 -0.07 -2.07
CA LEU A 56 1.38 0.57 -2.35
C LEU A 56 2.34 -0.38 -3.08
N ILE A 57 2.48 -1.61 -2.59
CA ILE A 57 3.32 -2.63 -3.23
C ILE A 57 2.85 -2.92 -4.66
N VAL A 58 1.55 -3.06 -4.86
CA VAL A 58 0.98 -3.29 -6.21
C VAL A 58 1.28 -2.09 -7.12
N GLY A 59 1.08 -0.87 -6.65
CA GLY A 59 1.33 0.34 -7.42
C GLY A 59 2.80 0.50 -7.82
N VAL A 60 3.71 0.20 -6.90
CA VAL A 60 5.17 0.21 -7.17
C VAL A 60 5.54 -0.85 -8.19
N HIS A 61 4.97 -2.05 -8.11
CA HIS A 61 5.18 -3.10 -9.11
C HIS A 61 4.71 -2.68 -10.50
N GLU A 62 3.60 -1.96 -10.59
CA GLU A 62 3.08 -1.42 -11.85
C GLU A 62 3.87 -0.20 -12.37
N GLU A 63 4.81 0.31 -11.58
CA GLU A 63 5.61 1.50 -11.90
C GLU A 63 4.74 2.70 -12.30
N ARG A 64 3.57 2.84 -11.68
CA ARG A 64 2.60 3.88 -12.03
C ARG A 64 2.04 4.58 -10.81
N ARG A 65 2.06 5.91 -10.83
CA ARG A 65 1.44 6.78 -9.84
C ARG A 65 0.14 7.35 -10.40
N SER A 66 -0.90 7.38 -9.60
CA SER A 66 -2.20 7.95 -9.95
C SER A 66 -2.46 9.22 -9.13
N LYS A 67 -3.06 10.22 -9.78
CA LYS A 67 -3.42 11.50 -9.16
C LYS A 67 -4.95 11.65 -9.22
N PRO A 68 -5.68 11.08 -8.25
CA PRO A 68 -7.14 11.21 -8.23
C PRO A 68 -7.57 12.66 -8.05
N THR A 69 -8.77 12.98 -8.51
CA THR A 69 -9.34 14.32 -8.37
C THR A 69 -9.83 14.62 -6.96
N ALA A 70 -10.16 13.57 -6.20
CA ALA A 70 -10.58 13.67 -4.81
C ALA A 70 -9.92 12.58 -3.96
N TRP A 71 -9.44 12.97 -2.80
CA TRP A 71 -8.78 12.11 -1.83
C TRP A 71 -9.63 11.92 -0.58
N HIS A 72 -9.57 10.73 -0.02
CA HIS A 72 -10.10 10.40 1.30
C HIS A 72 -8.96 10.21 2.29
N ASP A 73 -8.94 11.03 3.35
CA ASP A 73 -8.00 10.89 4.47
C ASP A 73 -8.53 9.82 5.41
N PHE A 74 -7.77 8.75 5.68
CA PHE A 74 -8.28 7.65 6.51
C PHE A 74 -7.50 7.43 7.81
N VAL A 75 -6.21 7.76 7.85
CA VAL A 75 -5.37 7.65 9.04
C VAL A 75 -4.12 8.52 8.89
N THR A 76 -3.53 8.93 10.00
CA THR A 76 -2.23 9.62 9.97
C THR A 76 -1.07 8.63 9.98
N GLY A 77 0.11 9.09 9.57
CA GLY A 77 1.35 8.32 9.62
C GLY A 77 1.78 7.93 11.04
N ALA A 78 1.09 8.40 12.10
CA ALA A 78 1.30 7.94 13.47
C ALA A 78 1.15 6.41 13.60
N VAL A 79 0.38 5.78 12.71
CA VAL A 79 0.20 4.32 12.65
C VAL A 79 1.52 3.58 12.45
N PHE A 80 2.51 4.19 11.83
CA PHE A 80 3.84 3.59 11.62
C PHE A 80 4.67 3.48 12.90
N ASN A 81 4.25 4.09 14.01
CA ASN A 81 4.88 3.86 15.30
C ASN A 81 4.79 2.39 15.76
N GLN A 82 3.78 1.66 15.29
CA GLN A 82 3.61 0.23 15.54
C GLN A 82 4.49 -0.64 14.62
N ASP A 83 4.81 -0.13 13.43
CA ASP A 83 5.56 -0.83 12.40
C ASP A 83 6.72 0.07 11.89
N PRO A 84 7.74 0.37 12.72
CA PRO A 84 8.79 1.35 12.35
C PRO A 84 9.59 0.97 11.10
N TRP A 85 9.64 -0.31 10.73
CA TRP A 85 10.29 -0.78 9.51
C TRP A 85 9.65 -0.19 8.23
N ARG A 86 8.36 0.15 8.27
CA ARG A 86 7.66 0.81 7.15
C ARG A 86 8.21 2.20 6.86
N ILE A 87 8.65 2.91 7.89
CA ILE A 87 9.29 4.23 7.74
C ILE A 87 10.51 4.13 6.82
N ARG A 88 11.37 3.14 7.05
CA ARG A 88 12.57 2.92 6.24
C ARG A 88 12.26 2.52 4.81
N LEU A 89 11.22 1.72 4.61
CA LEU A 89 10.81 1.34 3.26
C LEU A 89 10.25 2.53 2.47
N LEU A 90 9.50 3.43 3.12
CA LEU A 90 9.03 4.67 2.48
C LEU A 90 10.19 5.57 2.08
N GLU A 91 11.20 5.70 2.93
CA GLU A 91 12.42 6.45 2.63
C GLU A 91 13.16 5.86 1.42
N LEU A 92 13.34 4.54 1.38
CA LEU A 92 13.99 3.85 0.27
C LEU A 92 13.20 3.98 -1.04
N LEU A 93 11.87 3.89 -0.98
CA LEU A 93 11.01 4.11 -2.13
C LEU A 93 11.19 5.52 -2.70
N ALA A 94 11.17 6.53 -1.82
CA ALA A 94 11.32 7.92 -2.23
C ALA A 94 12.69 8.19 -2.87
N ILE A 95 13.76 7.65 -2.30
CA ILE A 95 15.11 7.75 -2.88
C ILE A 95 15.15 7.06 -4.25
N ALA A 96 14.56 5.89 -4.39
CA ALA A 96 14.52 5.17 -5.66
C ALA A 96 13.74 5.94 -6.74
N GLU A 97 12.65 6.62 -6.34
CA GLU A 97 11.82 7.42 -7.24
C GLU A 97 12.52 8.71 -7.69
N GLU A 98 13.11 9.44 -6.76
CA GLU A 98 13.73 10.74 -7.03
C GLU A 98 15.19 10.64 -7.50
N GLY A 99 15.84 9.52 -7.22
CA GLY A 99 17.25 9.31 -7.56
C GLY A 99 18.25 10.01 -6.65
N GLU A 100 17.81 10.63 -5.56
CA GLU A 100 18.67 11.39 -4.64
C GLU A 100 18.16 11.32 -3.19
N THR A 101 19.07 11.50 -2.24
CA THR A 101 18.76 11.41 -0.81
C THR A 101 18.16 12.68 -0.22
N SER A 102 18.21 13.80 -0.93
CA SER A 102 17.63 15.08 -0.48
C SER A 102 16.13 15.01 -0.24
N ILE A 103 15.42 14.05 -0.88
CA ILE A 103 13.99 13.80 -0.65
C ILE A 103 13.70 13.46 0.83
N LEU A 104 14.66 12.96 1.58
CA LEU A 104 14.49 12.64 3.00
C LEU A 104 14.22 13.89 3.87
N GLU A 105 14.52 15.07 3.36
CA GLU A 105 14.23 16.35 4.02
C GLU A 105 12.78 16.82 3.77
N ASP A 106 12.03 16.10 2.93
CA ASP A 106 10.63 16.39 2.58
C ASP A 106 9.69 15.23 2.90
N PRO A 107 9.29 15.04 4.17
CA PRO A 107 8.36 13.97 4.56
C PRO A 107 7.03 14.05 3.84
N GLY A 108 6.52 15.26 3.58
CA GLY A 108 5.28 15.46 2.82
C GLY A 108 5.37 14.94 1.39
N GLY A 109 6.51 15.18 0.74
CA GLY A 109 6.80 14.64 -0.60
C GLY A 109 6.87 13.12 -0.61
N ILE A 110 7.48 12.51 0.40
CA ILE A 110 7.55 11.04 0.54
C ILE A 110 6.16 10.43 0.66
N ILE A 111 5.31 10.99 1.53
CA ILE A 111 3.93 10.49 1.71
C ILE A 111 3.09 10.73 0.45
N LEU A 112 3.30 11.83 -0.26
CA LEU A 112 2.62 12.07 -1.54
C LEU A 112 2.96 10.98 -2.56
N ILE A 113 4.23 10.67 -2.74
CA ILE A 113 4.69 9.58 -3.61
C ILE A 113 4.00 8.26 -3.23
N ALA A 114 4.00 7.92 -1.96
CA ALA A 114 3.39 6.70 -1.46
C ALA A 114 1.87 6.67 -1.69
N ASN A 115 1.16 7.75 -1.40
CA ASN A 115 -0.27 7.86 -1.65
C ASN A 115 -0.62 7.70 -3.14
N GLU A 116 0.17 8.26 -4.04
CA GLU A 116 -0.06 8.15 -5.47
C GLU A 116 0.17 6.72 -6.00
N TYR A 117 1.19 6.02 -5.51
CA TYR A 117 1.39 4.61 -5.82
C TYR A 117 0.27 3.74 -5.24
N ALA A 118 -0.11 3.97 -3.99
CA ALA A 118 -1.22 3.26 -3.36
C ALA A 118 -2.54 3.50 -4.11
N ALA A 119 -2.77 4.70 -4.62
CA ALA A 119 -3.95 5.01 -5.43
C ALA A 119 -4.06 4.13 -6.68
N THR A 120 -2.96 3.89 -7.37
CA THR A 120 -2.92 2.93 -8.49
C THR A 120 -3.21 1.52 -8.02
N GLY A 121 -2.52 1.08 -6.98
CA GLY A 121 -2.61 -0.29 -6.47
C GLY A 121 -3.96 -0.64 -5.88
N ILE A 122 -4.64 0.31 -5.24
CA ILE A 122 -5.99 0.11 -4.68
C ILE A 122 -6.98 -0.29 -5.77
N GLY A 123 -7.01 0.42 -6.88
CA GLY A 123 -7.90 0.09 -7.99
C GLY A 123 -7.68 -1.35 -8.48
N ILE A 124 -6.44 -1.74 -8.67
CA ILE A 124 -6.08 -3.09 -9.13
C ILE A 124 -6.47 -4.14 -8.09
N LEU A 125 -6.12 -3.90 -6.82
CA LEU A 125 -6.36 -4.85 -5.74
C LEU A 125 -7.87 -5.06 -5.50
N LEU A 126 -8.65 -3.98 -5.46
CA LEU A 126 -10.10 -4.06 -5.28
C LEU A 126 -10.79 -4.75 -6.47
N ASP A 127 -10.36 -4.47 -7.70
CA ASP A 127 -10.90 -5.14 -8.89
C ASP A 127 -10.67 -6.66 -8.84
N ARG A 128 -9.51 -7.09 -8.35
CA ARG A 128 -9.20 -8.52 -8.20
C ARG A 128 -10.08 -9.20 -7.15
N MET A 129 -10.43 -8.50 -6.08
CA MET A 129 -11.23 -9.06 -4.99
C MET A 129 -12.74 -8.97 -5.25
N THR A 130 -13.19 -7.99 -6.02
CA THR A 130 -14.60 -7.76 -6.28
C THR A 130 -15.23 -8.92 -7.04
N GLY A 131 -16.38 -9.40 -6.56
CA GLY A 131 -17.11 -10.49 -7.17
C GLY A 131 -16.53 -11.88 -6.89
N GLN A 132 -15.45 -11.99 -6.12
CA GLN A 132 -14.88 -13.26 -5.71
C GLN A 132 -15.62 -13.84 -4.49
N ALA A 133 -15.84 -15.15 -4.48
CA ALA A 133 -16.44 -15.84 -3.33
C ALA A 133 -15.55 -15.73 -2.09
N GLU A 134 -14.23 -15.80 -2.29
CA GLU A 134 -13.21 -15.70 -1.25
C GLU A 134 -12.14 -14.70 -1.66
N PRO A 135 -12.32 -13.40 -1.36
CA PRO A 135 -11.39 -12.33 -1.75
C PRO A 135 -9.94 -12.55 -1.32
N ILE A 136 -9.71 -13.25 -0.20
CA ILE A 136 -8.36 -13.56 0.28
C ILE A 136 -7.52 -14.34 -0.75
N TRP A 137 -8.13 -15.26 -1.48
CA TRP A 137 -7.43 -16.05 -2.50
C TRP A 137 -7.08 -15.21 -3.72
N ALA A 138 -7.97 -14.29 -4.10
CA ALA A 138 -7.70 -13.36 -5.19
C ALA A 138 -6.55 -12.42 -4.86
N ALA A 139 -6.53 -11.86 -3.64
CA ALA A 139 -5.43 -11.04 -3.15
C ALA A 139 -4.12 -11.83 -3.08
N SER A 140 -4.15 -13.03 -2.53
CA SER A 140 -2.97 -13.90 -2.41
C SER A 140 -2.40 -14.27 -3.78
N SER A 141 -3.25 -14.56 -4.75
CA SER A 141 -2.86 -14.86 -6.13
C SER A 141 -2.17 -13.67 -6.80
N LEU A 142 -2.68 -12.45 -6.59
CA LEU A 142 -2.07 -11.23 -7.09
C LEU A 142 -0.66 -11.05 -6.54
N PHE A 143 -0.48 -11.17 -5.22
CA PHE A 143 0.85 -11.02 -4.60
C PHE A 143 1.82 -12.13 -5.01
N ARG A 144 1.34 -13.34 -5.18
CA ARG A 144 2.17 -14.43 -5.71
C ARG A 144 2.68 -14.10 -7.11
N SER A 145 1.82 -13.59 -7.98
CA SER A 145 2.22 -13.19 -9.34
C SER A 145 3.27 -12.08 -9.33
N ILE A 146 3.18 -11.13 -8.39
CA ILE A 146 4.18 -10.06 -8.22
C ILE A 146 5.54 -10.64 -7.82
N VAL A 147 5.56 -11.56 -6.86
CA VAL A 147 6.80 -12.20 -6.39
C VAL A 147 7.43 -13.07 -7.49
N GLU A 148 6.63 -13.82 -8.23
CA GLU A 148 7.11 -14.70 -9.32
C GLU A 148 7.57 -13.93 -10.57
N ALA A 149 7.03 -12.73 -10.81
CA ALA A 149 7.40 -11.88 -11.94
C ALA A 149 8.73 -11.14 -11.75
N GLN A 150 9.46 -11.36 -10.65
CA GLN A 150 10.80 -10.80 -10.47
C GLN A 150 11.69 -11.28 -11.60
N PRO A 151 12.32 -10.36 -12.39
CA PRO A 151 13.23 -10.78 -13.44
C PRO A 151 14.37 -11.56 -12.79
N VAL A 152 14.51 -12.82 -13.16
CA VAL A 152 15.77 -13.52 -12.93
C VAL A 152 16.83 -12.71 -13.65
N ASN A 153 17.66 -12.00 -12.89
CA ASN A 153 18.80 -11.28 -13.40
C ASN A 153 19.66 -12.30 -14.17
N SER A 154 19.45 -12.43 -15.46
CA SER A 154 20.38 -13.07 -16.36
C SER A 154 21.61 -12.16 -16.38
N MET A 155 22.49 -12.31 -15.39
CA MET A 155 23.87 -11.90 -15.53
C MET A 155 24.42 -12.72 -16.69
N SER A 156 24.25 -12.22 -17.90
CA SER A 156 25.06 -12.62 -19.02
C SER A 156 26.50 -12.20 -18.68
N ARG A 157 27.25 -13.13 -18.11
CA ARG A 157 28.69 -13.02 -18.07
C ARG A 157 29.17 -13.06 -19.54
N THR A 158 29.33 -11.91 -20.11
CA THR A 158 30.19 -11.75 -21.30
C THR A 158 31.61 -11.95 -20.80
N ARG A 159 32.13 -13.15 -20.91
CA ARG A 159 33.57 -13.38 -20.89
C ARG A 159 34.08 -12.99 -22.26
N SER A 160 34.84 -11.95 -22.31
CA SER A 160 35.81 -11.66 -23.37
C SER A 160 37.13 -12.26 -22.94
#